data_ee7ac5d0110156f2547ce1a2c30e3b0e
#
_entry.id   ee7ac5d0110156f2547ce1a2c30e3b0e
#
_cell.length_a   1.000
_cell.length_b   1.000
_cell.length_c   1.000
_cell.angle_alpha   90.00
_cell.angle_beta   90.00
_cell.angle_gamma   90.00
#
_symmetry.space_group_name_H-M   'P 1'
#
loop_
_entity.id
_entity.type
_entity.pdbx_description
1 polymer ?
#
loop_
_entity_poly.entity_id
_entity_poly.type
_entity_poly.pdbx_seq_one_letter_code
_entity_poly.pdbx_strand_id
1 'polypeptide(L)'
;MLATRTLGSQGLTVSALGLGCMGMSQAYGTAEERDERESIATIHRALELGVTFLDTAEVYGPLANEELLARALVGRRDQAVLATKFGFRFGTDGISGLDSRPQHVREAVEGSLRRLRTDRIDLLYQHRVDPQVPIDDTVGAMADLVRAGKVRFLGLSEAGEANIRRAHAVHPITALQSEYSLWERNLEPRILPLLRELGIGLVPFSPLGRGFLAGHVMRAEDYPDGDYRRNDPRYQGANFDANMQAAAAVRELAARRGATPAQVALSWLLHKGGDIVPIPGTKRRRYLEENVAAAELTLDAEDMRQLDAALPPDKVAGPRYGERQMAQVDR
;
A
#
# COMPACT_ATOMS: atom_id res chain seq x y z
N MET A 1 17.09 6.82 14.24
CA MET A 1 16.71 6.79 12.82
C MET A 1 15.94 5.51 12.54
N LEU A 2 14.90 5.57 11.74
CA LEU A 2 14.14 4.39 11.33
C LEU A 2 15.07 3.38 10.63
N ALA A 3 14.96 2.09 10.97
CA ALA A 3 15.73 1.04 10.33
C ALA A 3 15.40 0.94 8.83
N THR A 4 16.33 0.39 8.05
CA THR A 4 16.11 0.11 6.62
C THR A 4 15.86 -1.37 6.38
N ARG A 5 15.16 -1.69 5.28
CA ARG A 5 14.93 -3.05 4.79
C ARG A 5 15.25 -3.13 3.30
N THR A 6 15.67 -4.30 2.86
CA THR A 6 15.85 -4.57 1.44
C THR A 6 14.60 -5.24 0.91
N LEU A 7 13.95 -4.61 -0.07
CA LEU A 7 12.84 -5.19 -0.81
C LEU A 7 13.37 -6.02 -1.98
N GLY A 8 13.04 -7.30 -1.95
CA GLY A 8 13.46 -8.24 -2.99
C GLY A 8 14.97 -8.50 -3.00
N SER A 9 15.43 -9.22 -4.01
CA SER A 9 16.82 -9.62 -4.20
C SER A 9 17.62 -8.68 -5.11
N GLN A 10 16.98 -7.63 -5.67
CA GLN A 10 17.60 -6.71 -6.63
C GLN A 10 18.28 -5.49 -5.97
N GLY A 11 18.30 -5.42 -4.63
CA GLY A 11 19.02 -4.39 -3.87
C GLY A 11 18.26 -3.08 -3.63
N LEU A 12 16.94 -3.06 -3.78
CA LEU A 12 16.13 -1.90 -3.40
C LEU A 12 16.09 -1.77 -1.87
N THR A 13 16.78 -0.78 -1.33
CA THR A 13 16.76 -0.46 0.11
C THR A 13 15.78 0.68 0.38
N VAL A 14 14.91 0.48 1.36
CA VAL A 14 13.87 1.44 1.78
C VAL A 14 13.83 1.52 3.31
N SER A 15 13.15 2.53 3.86
CA SER A 15 12.81 2.55 5.30
C SER A 15 11.93 1.36 5.66
N ALA A 16 12.04 0.84 6.88
CA ALA A 16 11.26 -0.32 7.36
C ALA A 16 9.74 -0.10 7.30
N LEU A 17 9.32 1.15 7.22
CA LEU A 17 7.96 1.62 7.07
C LEU A 17 7.93 2.69 5.98
N GLY A 18 6.98 2.60 5.03
CA GLY A 18 6.76 3.63 4.02
C GLY A 18 5.56 4.51 4.35
N LEU A 19 5.29 5.50 3.51
CA LEU A 19 4.13 6.39 3.59
C LEU A 19 3.24 6.20 2.37
N GLY A 20 2.01 5.69 2.57
CA GLY A 20 0.96 5.68 1.55
C GLY A 20 0.34 7.07 1.39
N CYS A 21 0.44 7.65 0.19
CA CYS A 21 0.03 9.04 -0.06
C CYS A 21 -1.40 9.18 -0.60
N MET A 22 -2.12 8.08 -0.89
CA MET A 22 -3.46 8.10 -1.51
C MET A 22 -4.45 9.02 -0.77
N GLY A 23 -4.50 8.95 0.57
CA GLY A 23 -5.44 9.71 1.40
C GLY A 23 -5.24 11.23 1.37
N MET A 24 -4.11 11.71 0.80
CA MET A 24 -3.84 13.13 0.64
C MET A 24 -4.66 13.78 -0.48
N SER A 25 -5.18 12.99 -1.44
CA SER A 25 -5.93 13.48 -2.61
C SER A 25 -7.27 12.78 -2.84
N GLN A 26 -7.52 11.62 -2.22
CA GLN A 26 -8.77 10.88 -2.42
C GLN A 26 -9.09 9.88 -1.30
N ALA A 27 -10.20 9.21 -1.42
CA ALA A 27 -10.67 8.03 -0.72
C ALA A 27 -11.17 8.25 0.71
N TYR A 28 -10.51 9.08 1.53
CA TYR A 28 -10.85 9.21 2.95
C TYR A 28 -11.22 10.64 3.32
N GLY A 29 -12.36 10.79 4.01
CA GLY A 29 -12.91 12.08 4.41
C GLY A 29 -13.43 12.91 3.24
N THR A 30 -13.78 14.15 3.51
CA THR A 30 -14.28 15.09 2.50
C THR A 30 -13.14 15.76 1.72
N ALA A 31 -13.48 16.47 0.64
CA ALA A 31 -12.49 17.23 -0.13
C ALA A 31 -11.89 18.36 0.70
N GLU A 32 -12.69 19.01 1.56
CA GLU A 32 -12.30 20.12 2.44
C GLU A 32 -11.30 19.67 3.53
N GLU A 33 -11.34 18.40 3.92
CA GLU A 33 -10.40 17.82 4.89
C GLU A 33 -9.03 17.49 4.28
N ARG A 34 -8.87 17.63 2.96
CA ARG A 34 -7.63 17.36 2.23
C ARG A 34 -6.80 18.63 2.11
N ASP A 35 -6.15 18.99 3.20
CA ASP A 35 -5.24 20.15 3.25
C ASP A 35 -3.90 19.80 2.58
N GLU A 36 -3.62 20.48 1.46
CA GLU A 36 -2.37 20.29 0.72
C GLU A 36 -1.15 20.71 1.55
N ARG A 37 -1.26 21.79 2.33
CA ARG A 37 -0.14 22.27 3.16
C ARG A 37 0.23 21.26 4.23
N GLU A 38 -0.77 20.70 4.92
CA GLU A 38 -0.54 19.64 5.91
C GLU A 38 -0.04 18.35 5.25
N SER A 39 -0.50 18.02 4.05
CA SER A 39 -0.01 16.87 3.27
C SER A 39 1.46 17.02 2.92
N ILE A 40 1.88 18.19 2.41
CA ILE A 40 3.28 18.50 2.14
C ILE A 40 4.12 18.47 3.43
N ALA A 41 3.63 19.08 4.51
CA ALA A 41 4.29 19.05 5.81
C ALA A 41 4.42 17.61 6.35
N THR A 42 3.44 16.75 6.09
CA THR A 42 3.49 15.33 6.46
C THR A 42 4.56 14.58 5.68
N ILE A 43 4.71 14.84 4.37
CA ILE A 43 5.79 14.26 3.56
C ILE A 43 7.16 14.74 4.04
N HIS A 44 7.33 16.03 4.32
CA HIS A 44 8.57 16.56 4.84
C HIS A 44 8.92 15.92 6.19
N ARG A 45 7.93 15.82 7.07
CA ARG A 45 8.11 15.18 8.37
C ARG A 45 8.47 13.70 8.26
N ALA A 46 7.92 12.99 7.26
CA ALA A 46 8.28 11.61 6.95
C ALA A 46 9.78 11.49 6.65
N LEU A 47 10.30 12.33 5.74
CA LEU A 47 11.73 12.35 5.40
C LEU A 47 12.61 12.67 6.62
N GLU A 48 12.20 13.64 7.47
CA GLU A 48 12.91 13.99 8.72
C GLU A 48 12.98 12.82 9.71
N LEU A 49 11.94 12.00 9.77
CA LEU A 49 11.88 10.80 10.62
C LEU A 49 12.60 9.58 10.01
N GLY A 50 13.12 9.73 8.79
CA GLY A 50 13.80 8.66 8.05
C GLY A 50 12.86 7.72 7.29
N VAL A 51 11.60 8.09 7.09
CA VAL A 51 10.68 7.40 6.16
C VAL A 51 11.03 7.85 4.75
N THR A 52 11.76 7.01 4.03
CA THR A 52 12.23 7.31 2.67
C THR A 52 11.29 6.79 1.58
N PHE A 53 10.49 5.77 1.88
CA PHE A 53 9.64 5.09 0.90
C PHE A 53 8.27 5.76 0.81
N LEU A 54 8.01 6.44 -0.32
CA LEU A 54 6.77 7.15 -0.61
C LEU A 54 6.00 6.44 -1.72
N ASP A 55 4.73 6.10 -1.47
CA ASP A 55 3.87 5.37 -2.41
C ASP A 55 2.73 6.23 -2.93
N THR A 56 2.64 6.36 -4.24
CA THR A 56 1.58 7.05 -4.98
C THR A 56 1.06 6.20 -6.14
N ALA A 57 0.19 6.75 -6.99
CA ALA A 57 -0.27 6.17 -8.24
C ALA A 57 -0.88 7.24 -9.15
N GLU A 58 -0.86 7.01 -10.48
CA GLU A 58 -1.53 7.90 -11.44
C GLU A 58 -3.02 8.06 -11.17
N VAL A 59 -3.67 6.99 -10.67
CA VAL A 59 -5.12 6.97 -10.41
C VAL A 59 -5.52 7.78 -9.17
N TYR A 60 -4.57 8.19 -8.33
CA TYR A 60 -4.88 8.89 -7.10
C TYR A 60 -5.21 10.38 -7.34
N GLY A 61 -6.46 10.74 -7.06
CA GLY A 61 -6.99 12.09 -7.16
C GLY A 61 -7.41 12.64 -8.52
N PRO A 62 -7.75 11.90 -9.57
CA PRO A 62 -6.83 11.25 -10.51
C PRO A 62 -5.72 12.20 -10.95
N LEU A 63 -4.50 11.71 -11.07
CA LEU A 63 -3.27 12.41 -11.45
C LEU A 63 -2.74 13.45 -10.43
N ALA A 64 -3.60 14.02 -9.60
CA ALA A 64 -3.27 15.10 -8.67
C ALA A 64 -2.29 14.70 -7.55
N ASN A 65 -2.30 13.41 -7.13
CA ASN A 65 -1.41 12.94 -6.07
C ASN A 65 0.07 12.97 -6.48
N GLU A 66 0.39 12.58 -7.70
CA GLU A 66 1.77 12.67 -8.22
C GLU A 66 2.24 14.12 -8.29
N GLU A 67 1.38 15.08 -8.68
CA GLU A 67 1.70 16.50 -8.68
C GLU A 67 1.93 17.05 -7.27
N LEU A 68 1.16 16.59 -6.27
CA LEU A 68 1.37 16.93 -4.86
C LEU A 68 2.74 16.47 -4.38
N LEU A 69 3.12 15.22 -4.70
CA LEU A 69 4.44 14.69 -4.36
C LEU A 69 5.56 15.48 -5.05
N ALA A 70 5.36 15.88 -6.32
CA ALA A 70 6.32 16.71 -7.02
C ALA A 70 6.59 18.03 -6.29
N ARG A 71 5.52 18.70 -5.80
CA ARG A 71 5.67 19.93 -4.99
C ARG A 71 6.39 19.71 -3.68
N ALA A 72 6.05 18.60 -2.98
CA ALA A 72 6.67 18.25 -1.71
C ALA A 72 8.17 17.89 -1.84
N LEU A 73 8.57 17.33 -2.99
CA LEU A 73 9.92 16.82 -3.20
C LEU A 73 10.86 17.83 -3.91
N VAL A 74 10.45 19.08 -4.11
CA VAL A 74 11.35 20.13 -4.64
C VAL A 74 12.60 20.24 -3.76
N GLY A 75 13.77 19.99 -4.35
CA GLY A 75 15.06 19.99 -3.65
C GLY A 75 15.29 18.81 -2.70
N ARG A 76 14.38 17.82 -2.67
CA ARG A 76 14.43 16.65 -1.76
C ARG A 76 14.27 15.31 -2.48
N ARG A 77 14.21 15.30 -3.84
CA ARG A 77 13.93 14.09 -4.63
C ARG A 77 14.85 12.92 -4.28
N ASP A 78 16.12 13.18 -4.05
CA ASP A 78 17.13 12.18 -3.74
C ASP A 78 17.05 11.62 -2.30
N GLN A 79 16.24 12.23 -1.44
CA GLN A 79 15.96 11.73 -0.09
C GLN A 79 14.85 10.65 -0.09
N ALA A 80 14.12 10.51 -1.22
CA ALA A 80 12.97 9.62 -1.33
C ALA A 80 13.21 8.47 -2.31
N VAL A 81 12.74 7.29 -1.93
CA VAL A 81 12.46 6.17 -2.83
C VAL A 81 10.99 6.30 -3.25
N LEU A 82 10.77 6.66 -4.49
CA LEU A 82 9.45 7.01 -5.01
C LEU A 82 8.84 5.85 -5.78
N ALA A 83 7.70 5.35 -5.30
CA ALA A 83 6.92 4.34 -5.98
C ALA A 83 5.64 4.95 -6.58
N THR A 84 5.34 4.60 -7.82
CA THR A 84 4.06 4.91 -8.47
C THR A 84 3.52 3.70 -9.23
N LYS A 85 2.28 3.80 -9.71
CA LYS A 85 1.55 2.69 -10.33
C LYS A 85 0.82 3.17 -11.58
N PHE A 86 0.75 2.31 -12.59
CA PHE A 86 -0.02 2.49 -13.82
C PHE A 86 -1.01 1.35 -14.02
N GLY A 87 -1.90 1.47 -15.00
CA GLY A 87 -2.73 0.39 -15.49
C GLY A 87 -4.22 0.63 -15.46
N PHE A 88 -4.67 1.78 -14.95
CA PHE A 88 -6.07 2.18 -15.08
C PHE A 88 -6.27 3.06 -16.32
N ARG A 89 -7.38 2.79 -17.02
CA ARG A 89 -7.84 3.64 -18.13
C ARG A 89 -8.80 4.69 -17.61
N PHE A 90 -8.52 5.95 -17.92
CA PHE A 90 -9.38 7.07 -17.58
C PHE A 90 -10.41 7.31 -18.70
N GLY A 91 -11.67 7.51 -18.33
CA GLY A 91 -12.77 7.95 -19.18
C GLY A 91 -13.29 9.30 -18.73
N THR A 92 -14.34 9.80 -19.41
CA THR A 92 -15.00 11.08 -19.07
C THR A 92 -15.52 11.12 -17.64
N ASP A 93 -15.99 9.98 -17.13
CA ASP A 93 -16.63 9.87 -15.81
C ASP A 93 -15.76 9.17 -14.76
N GLY A 94 -14.44 9.16 -14.96
CA GLY A 94 -13.47 8.53 -14.07
C GLY A 94 -12.83 7.27 -14.64
N ILE A 95 -12.58 6.25 -13.80
CA ILE A 95 -11.95 4.99 -14.22
C ILE A 95 -12.92 4.19 -15.10
N SER A 96 -12.50 3.89 -16.35
CA SER A 96 -13.27 3.16 -17.34
C SER A 96 -12.83 1.69 -17.54
N GLY A 97 -11.77 1.25 -16.87
CA GLY A 97 -11.25 -0.12 -16.96
C GLY A 97 -9.76 -0.20 -16.70
N LEU A 98 -9.15 -1.30 -17.17
CA LEU A 98 -7.71 -1.53 -17.14
C LEU A 98 -7.12 -1.35 -18.53
N ASP A 99 -5.86 -1.00 -18.61
CA ASP A 99 -5.05 -1.00 -19.81
C ASP A 99 -3.58 -1.22 -19.45
N SER A 100 -3.07 -2.41 -19.76
CA SER A 100 -1.67 -2.77 -19.55
C SER A 100 -0.93 -3.06 -20.85
N ARG A 101 -1.49 -2.63 -21.99
CA ARG A 101 -0.83 -2.79 -23.28
C ARG A 101 0.53 -2.06 -23.28
N PRO A 102 1.55 -2.58 -23.96
CA PRO A 102 2.90 -1.99 -24.00
C PRO A 102 2.96 -0.51 -24.35
N GLN A 103 2.09 -0.06 -25.26
CA GLN A 103 2.00 1.35 -25.62
C GLN A 103 1.52 2.20 -24.41
N HIS A 104 0.43 1.76 -23.74
CA HIS A 104 -0.11 2.47 -22.59
C HIS A 104 0.86 2.51 -21.43
N VAL A 105 1.60 1.42 -21.18
CA VAL A 105 2.67 1.39 -20.15
C VAL A 105 3.67 2.52 -20.36
N ARG A 106 4.14 2.71 -21.59
CA ARG A 106 5.10 3.78 -21.93
C ARG A 106 4.48 5.16 -21.75
N GLU A 107 3.26 5.37 -22.26
CA GLU A 107 2.54 6.66 -22.15
C GLU A 107 2.26 7.04 -20.69
N ALA A 108 1.82 6.09 -19.88
CA ALA A 108 1.54 6.29 -18.45
C ALA A 108 2.80 6.68 -17.67
N VAL A 109 3.92 6.00 -17.91
CA VAL A 109 5.20 6.30 -17.25
C VAL A 109 5.72 7.69 -17.67
N GLU A 110 5.65 8.05 -18.93
CA GLU A 110 5.99 9.40 -19.38
C GLU A 110 5.09 10.46 -18.72
N GLY A 111 3.80 10.15 -18.55
CA GLY A 111 2.86 10.97 -17.81
C GLY A 111 3.28 11.14 -16.35
N SER A 112 3.60 10.04 -15.66
CA SER A 112 4.04 10.05 -14.26
C SER A 112 5.34 10.83 -14.06
N LEU A 113 6.34 10.64 -14.93
CA LEU A 113 7.60 11.41 -14.88
C LEU A 113 7.36 12.92 -15.01
N ARG A 114 6.47 13.33 -15.92
CA ARG A 114 6.11 14.77 -16.07
C ARG A 114 5.40 15.30 -14.83
N ARG A 115 4.41 14.60 -14.28
CA ARG A 115 3.65 15.03 -13.08
C ARG A 115 4.52 15.06 -11.83
N LEU A 116 5.37 14.04 -11.65
CA LEU A 116 6.32 13.95 -10.55
C LEU A 116 7.53 14.88 -10.70
N ARG A 117 7.71 15.51 -11.88
CA ARG A 117 8.83 16.39 -12.21
C ARG A 117 10.19 15.75 -11.90
N THR A 118 10.36 14.52 -12.31
CA THR A 118 11.57 13.73 -12.10
C THR A 118 11.95 12.97 -13.37
N ASP A 119 13.21 12.64 -13.50
CA ASP A 119 13.76 11.86 -14.62
C ASP A 119 13.65 10.35 -14.40
N ARG A 120 13.35 9.92 -13.17
CA ARG A 120 13.28 8.50 -12.80
C ARG A 120 12.19 8.18 -11.78
N ILE A 121 11.62 6.98 -11.89
CA ILE A 121 10.79 6.32 -10.89
C ILE A 121 11.64 5.24 -10.24
N ASP A 122 11.65 5.17 -8.89
CA ASP A 122 12.45 4.16 -8.21
C ASP A 122 11.76 2.79 -8.26
N LEU A 123 10.44 2.71 -8.06
CA LEU A 123 9.68 1.47 -8.14
C LEU A 123 8.37 1.68 -8.90
N LEU A 124 8.20 0.97 -10.03
CA LEU A 124 6.99 1.04 -10.84
C LEU A 124 6.15 -0.21 -10.66
N TYR A 125 4.89 -0.04 -10.26
CA TYR A 125 3.95 -1.15 -10.16
C TYR A 125 2.96 -1.19 -11.33
N GLN A 126 2.67 -2.40 -11.83
CA GLN A 126 1.37 -2.63 -12.47
C GLN A 126 0.31 -2.66 -11.38
N HIS A 127 -0.66 -1.71 -11.41
CA HIS A 127 -1.60 -1.50 -10.29
C HIS A 127 -2.61 -2.63 -10.14
N ARG A 128 -3.07 -3.22 -11.27
CA ARG A 128 -3.89 -4.43 -11.34
C ARG A 128 -3.48 -5.22 -12.58
N VAL A 129 -3.52 -6.52 -12.49
CA VAL A 129 -3.31 -7.38 -13.66
C VAL A 129 -4.47 -7.20 -14.63
N ASP A 130 -4.16 -6.86 -15.88
CA ASP A 130 -5.15 -6.74 -16.94
C ASP A 130 -5.39 -8.12 -17.57
N PRO A 131 -6.57 -8.72 -17.44
CA PRO A 131 -6.84 -10.05 -17.98
C PRO A 131 -6.88 -10.09 -19.50
N GLN A 132 -6.91 -8.93 -20.17
CA GLN A 132 -6.93 -8.83 -21.63
C GLN A 132 -5.52 -8.73 -22.26
N VAL A 133 -4.47 -8.52 -21.44
CA VAL A 133 -3.10 -8.35 -21.89
C VAL A 133 -2.22 -9.38 -21.19
N PRO A 134 -1.49 -10.24 -21.94
CA PRO A 134 -0.53 -11.15 -21.34
C PRO A 134 0.45 -10.41 -20.43
N ILE A 135 0.64 -10.91 -19.20
CA ILE A 135 1.53 -10.28 -18.24
C ILE A 135 2.96 -10.13 -18.77
N ASP A 136 3.37 -11.07 -19.62
CA ASP A 136 4.69 -11.09 -20.26
C ASP A 136 4.90 -9.85 -21.15
N ASP A 137 3.90 -9.45 -21.91
CA ASP A 137 3.94 -8.25 -22.77
C ASP A 137 4.02 -6.96 -21.94
N THR A 138 3.23 -6.90 -20.85
CA THR A 138 3.24 -5.78 -19.92
C THR A 138 4.61 -5.64 -19.26
N VAL A 139 5.12 -6.73 -18.68
CA VAL A 139 6.41 -6.71 -17.98
C VAL A 139 7.58 -6.51 -18.96
N GLY A 140 7.47 -7.01 -20.19
CA GLY A 140 8.41 -6.71 -21.27
C GLY A 140 8.54 -5.20 -21.54
N ALA A 141 7.41 -4.48 -21.60
CA ALA A 141 7.42 -3.04 -21.77
C ALA A 141 7.95 -2.29 -20.52
N MET A 142 7.65 -2.78 -19.31
CA MET A 142 8.23 -2.25 -18.07
C MET A 142 9.76 -2.43 -18.04
N ALA A 143 10.26 -3.59 -18.49
CA ALA A 143 11.70 -3.87 -18.60
C ALA A 143 12.41 -2.97 -19.62
N ASP A 144 11.74 -2.58 -20.72
CA ASP A 144 12.25 -1.55 -21.64
C ASP A 144 12.49 -0.22 -20.93
N LEU A 145 11.59 0.18 -20.05
CA LEU A 145 11.72 1.41 -19.28
C LEU A 145 12.86 1.34 -18.24
N VAL A 146 13.14 0.14 -17.71
CA VAL A 146 14.32 -0.08 -16.86
C VAL A 146 15.60 0.08 -17.69
N ARG A 147 15.67 -0.53 -18.87
CA ARG A 147 16.82 -0.38 -19.78
C ARG A 147 17.03 1.06 -20.23
N ALA A 148 15.94 1.82 -20.38
CA ALA A 148 15.99 3.25 -20.71
C ALA A 148 16.37 4.17 -19.51
N GLY A 149 16.56 3.60 -18.31
CA GLY A 149 16.90 4.36 -17.10
C GLY A 149 15.75 5.18 -16.50
N LYS A 150 14.52 5.05 -17.01
CA LYS A 150 13.33 5.76 -16.54
C LYS A 150 12.70 5.15 -15.28
N VAL A 151 12.93 3.85 -15.08
CA VAL A 151 12.46 3.07 -13.94
C VAL A 151 13.65 2.28 -13.40
N ARG A 152 13.76 2.17 -12.07
CA ARG A 152 14.86 1.39 -11.46
C ARG A 152 14.44 -0.02 -11.12
N PHE A 153 13.26 -0.21 -10.53
CA PHE A 153 12.76 -1.48 -10.05
C PHE A 153 11.31 -1.69 -10.46
N LEU A 154 10.92 -2.96 -10.65
CA LEU A 154 9.58 -3.36 -11.05
C LEU A 154 8.82 -4.03 -9.91
N GLY A 155 7.52 -3.79 -9.87
CA GLY A 155 6.59 -4.42 -8.93
C GLY A 155 5.26 -4.77 -9.57
N LEU A 156 4.51 -5.61 -8.89
CA LEU A 156 3.12 -5.94 -9.20
C LEU A 156 2.23 -5.58 -8.02
N SER A 157 0.94 -5.38 -8.27
CA SER A 157 -0.05 -5.18 -7.20
C SER A 157 -1.23 -6.13 -7.38
N GLU A 158 -1.61 -6.82 -6.29
CA GLU A 158 -2.74 -7.76 -6.25
C GLU A 158 -2.67 -8.86 -7.32
N ALA A 159 -1.47 -9.29 -7.68
CA ALA A 159 -1.22 -10.35 -8.64
C ALA A 159 -1.28 -11.74 -7.97
N GLY A 160 -1.84 -12.70 -8.69
CA GLY A 160 -1.90 -14.11 -8.29
C GLY A 160 -0.62 -14.87 -8.65
N GLU A 161 -0.50 -16.08 -8.10
CA GLU A 161 0.71 -16.91 -8.18
C GLU A 161 1.19 -17.11 -9.62
N ALA A 162 0.29 -17.48 -10.55
CA ALA A 162 0.65 -17.76 -11.93
C ALA A 162 1.26 -16.53 -12.63
N ASN A 163 0.65 -15.36 -12.44
CA ASN A 163 1.14 -14.12 -13.05
C ASN A 163 2.42 -13.62 -12.37
N ILE A 164 2.58 -13.80 -11.06
CA ILE A 164 3.84 -13.47 -10.37
C ILE A 164 5.00 -14.29 -10.96
N ARG A 165 4.85 -15.61 -11.12
CA ARG A 165 5.90 -16.48 -11.70
C ARG A 165 6.22 -16.08 -13.14
N ARG A 166 5.21 -15.87 -13.99
CA ARG A 166 5.39 -15.46 -15.38
C ARG A 166 6.09 -14.12 -15.49
N ALA A 167 5.62 -13.12 -14.75
CA ALA A 167 6.21 -11.79 -14.71
C ALA A 167 7.68 -11.82 -14.28
N HIS A 168 7.99 -12.57 -13.21
CA HIS A 168 9.34 -12.68 -12.66
C HIS A 168 10.30 -13.41 -13.65
N ALA A 169 9.79 -14.31 -14.49
CA ALA A 169 10.56 -14.97 -15.53
C ALA A 169 10.94 -14.03 -16.70
N VAL A 170 10.10 -13.01 -16.99
CA VAL A 170 10.41 -11.99 -18.01
C VAL A 170 11.44 -10.98 -17.52
N HIS A 171 11.25 -10.48 -16.30
CA HIS A 171 12.16 -9.54 -15.65
C HIS A 171 12.00 -9.68 -14.12
N PRO A 172 13.09 -9.63 -13.34
CA PRO A 172 13.00 -9.71 -11.88
C PRO A 172 11.99 -8.70 -11.31
N ILE A 173 10.99 -9.22 -10.61
CA ILE A 173 10.03 -8.41 -9.85
C ILE A 173 10.60 -8.21 -8.46
N THR A 174 10.71 -6.95 -8.04
CA THR A 174 11.32 -6.55 -6.77
C THR A 174 10.33 -6.60 -5.62
N ALA A 175 9.08 -6.21 -5.86
CA ALA A 175 8.06 -6.16 -4.81
C ALA A 175 6.67 -6.55 -5.33
N LEU A 176 5.90 -7.22 -4.49
CA LEU A 176 4.45 -7.32 -4.61
C LEU A 176 3.81 -6.35 -3.61
N GLN A 177 2.90 -5.50 -4.09
CA GLN A 177 2.05 -4.70 -3.22
C GLN A 177 0.67 -5.35 -3.10
N SER A 178 0.27 -5.77 -1.90
CA SER A 178 -1.04 -6.38 -1.66
C SER A 178 -1.59 -5.99 -0.29
N GLU A 179 -2.92 -6.10 -0.12
CA GLU A 179 -3.52 -5.91 1.20
C GLU A 179 -3.03 -6.99 2.15
N TYR A 180 -2.36 -6.57 3.23
CA TYR A 180 -1.92 -7.48 4.28
C TYR A 180 -1.92 -6.75 5.63
N SER A 181 -2.56 -7.36 6.61
CA SER A 181 -2.69 -6.85 7.97
C SER A 181 -3.16 -7.97 8.90
N LEU A 182 -3.28 -7.71 10.18
CA LEU A 182 -4.03 -8.57 11.11
C LEU A 182 -5.46 -8.87 10.63
N TRP A 183 -6.00 -8.01 9.77
CA TRP A 183 -7.37 -8.03 9.25
C TRP A 183 -7.51 -8.75 7.91
N GLU A 184 -6.43 -8.89 7.13
CA GLU A 184 -6.40 -9.53 5.82
C GLU A 184 -5.15 -10.38 5.71
N ARG A 185 -5.29 -11.71 5.83
CA ARG A 185 -4.18 -12.64 5.92
C ARG A 185 -4.17 -13.70 4.81
N ASN A 186 -4.99 -13.52 3.78
CA ASN A 186 -5.15 -14.48 2.68
C ASN A 186 -3.87 -14.72 1.87
N LEU A 187 -2.85 -13.88 2.02
CA LEU A 187 -1.55 -14.07 1.38
C LEU A 187 -0.69 -15.15 2.04
N GLU A 188 -0.91 -15.44 3.34
CA GLU A 188 -0.01 -16.28 4.13
C GLU A 188 0.16 -17.71 3.61
N PRO A 189 -0.89 -18.42 3.14
CA PRO A 189 -0.74 -19.82 2.77
C PRO A 189 -0.04 -20.05 1.41
N ARG A 190 -0.10 -19.12 0.48
CA ARG A 190 0.39 -19.33 -0.89
C ARG A 190 1.30 -18.22 -1.38
N ILE A 191 0.87 -16.98 -1.31
CA ILE A 191 1.60 -15.85 -1.91
C ILE A 191 2.87 -15.54 -1.12
N LEU A 192 2.81 -15.44 0.19
CA LEU A 192 3.99 -15.10 1.00
C LEU A 192 5.13 -16.15 0.86
N PRO A 193 4.88 -17.48 0.89
CA PRO A 193 5.89 -18.47 0.56
C PRO A 193 6.47 -18.33 -0.85
N LEU A 194 5.62 -18.05 -1.85
CA LEU A 194 6.06 -17.81 -3.22
C LEU A 194 6.99 -16.60 -3.33
N LEU A 195 6.64 -15.50 -2.68
CA LEU A 195 7.48 -14.30 -2.71
C LEU A 195 8.87 -14.59 -2.15
N ARG A 196 8.95 -15.34 -1.05
CA ARG A 196 10.21 -15.75 -0.43
C ARG A 196 11.02 -16.70 -1.31
N GLU A 197 10.35 -17.64 -1.99
CA GLU A 197 10.98 -18.53 -2.99
C GLU A 197 11.65 -17.72 -4.11
N LEU A 198 10.96 -16.68 -4.61
CA LEU A 198 11.44 -15.88 -5.74
C LEU A 198 12.31 -14.68 -5.32
N GLY A 199 12.50 -14.44 -4.02
CA GLY A 199 13.24 -13.28 -3.54
C GLY A 199 12.55 -11.95 -3.85
N ILE A 200 11.20 -11.91 -3.72
CA ILE A 200 10.35 -10.73 -3.91
C ILE A 200 9.93 -10.17 -2.56
N GLY A 201 10.04 -8.86 -2.34
CA GLY A 201 9.56 -8.22 -1.13
C GLY A 201 8.05 -8.01 -1.13
N LEU A 202 7.43 -7.94 0.06
CA LEU A 202 6.01 -7.62 0.22
C LEU A 202 5.83 -6.20 0.74
N VAL A 203 4.94 -5.43 0.08
CA VAL A 203 4.54 -4.08 0.47
C VAL A 203 3.06 -4.10 0.87
N PRO A 204 2.75 -4.28 2.17
CA PRO A 204 1.37 -4.24 2.67
C PRO A 204 0.73 -2.86 2.51
N PHE A 205 -0.33 -2.75 1.71
CA PHE A 205 -1.22 -1.59 1.77
C PHE A 205 -2.39 -1.84 2.72
N SER A 206 -3.07 -0.78 3.16
CA SER A 206 -4.12 -0.82 4.20
C SER A 206 -3.72 -1.61 5.47
N PRO A 207 -2.49 -1.45 5.97
CA PRO A 207 -1.96 -2.27 7.08
C PRO A 207 -2.73 -2.09 8.40
N LEU A 208 -3.53 -1.04 8.49
CA LEU A 208 -4.40 -0.74 9.63
C LEU A 208 -5.88 -1.08 9.39
N GLY A 209 -6.20 -1.91 8.37
CA GLY A 209 -7.57 -2.28 8.05
C GLY A 209 -8.46 -1.07 7.77
N ARG A 210 -7.94 -0.06 7.07
CA ARG A 210 -8.63 1.21 6.76
C ARG A 210 -9.10 1.99 7.99
N GLY A 211 -8.49 1.74 9.18
CA GLY A 211 -8.79 2.40 10.44
C GLY A 211 -9.32 1.48 11.54
N PHE A 212 -9.80 0.25 11.23
CA PHE A 212 -10.26 -0.71 12.24
C PHE A 212 -9.22 -0.99 13.32
N LEU A 213 -7.98 -1.17 12.89
CA LEU A 213 -6.86 -1.47 13.78
C LEU A 213 -6.24 -0.20 14.42
N ALA A 214 -6.73 0.99 14.07
CA ALA A 214 -6.27 2.25 14.68
C ALA A 214 -7.15 2.73 15.85
N GLY A 215 -8.27 2.06 16.11
CA GLY A 215 -9.13 2.37 17.26
C GLY A 215 -10.13 3.53 17.07
N HIS A 216 -10.15 4.15 15.90
CA HIS A 216 -11.04 5.27 15.57
C HIS A 216 -11.84 4.95 14.30
N VAL A 217 -12.88 4.16 14.46
CA VAL A 217 -13.78 3.78 13.35
C VAL A 217 -15.21 4.14 13.68
N MET A 218 -15.97 4.43 12.64
CA MET A 218 -17.41 4.68 12.65
C MET A 218 -18.12 3.62 11.82
N ARG A 219 -19.42 3.49 11.97
CA ARG A 219 -20.24 2.69 11.05
C ARG A 219 -20.21 3.29 9.66
N ALA A 220 -20.47 2.47 8.66
CA ALA A 220 -20.44 2.92 7.26
C ALA A 220 -21.33 4.15 7.01
N GLU A 221 -22.54 4.15 7.58
CA GLU A 221 -23.53 5.22 7.45
C GLU A 221 -23.10 6.56 8.07
N ASP A 222 -22.16 6.54 9.04
CA ASP A 222 -21.66 7.72 9.73
C ASP A 222 -20.50 8.41 9.00
N TYR A 223 -19.94 7.75 7.96
CA TYR A 223 -18.92 8.38 7.12
C TYR A 223 -19.54 9.33 6.10
N PRO A 224 -18.86 10.45 5.77
CA PRO A 224 -19.35 11.39 4.78
C PRO A 224 -19.48 10.76 3.38
N ASP A 225 -20.33 11.34 2.54
CA ASP A 225 -20.45 10.94 1.14
C ASP A 225 -19.08 11.05 0.44
N GLY A 226 -18.74 10.03 -0.33
CA GLY A 226 -17.45 9.94 -1.03
C GLY A 226 -16.30 9.34 -0.21
N ASP A 227 -16.48 9.09 1.09
CA ASP A 227 -15.52 8.28 1.85
C ASP A 227 -15.65 6.81 1.45
N TYR A 228 -14.52 6.19 1.12
CA TYR A 228 -14.46 4.80 0.68
C TYR A 228 -15.13 3.82 1.66
N ARG A 229 -14.96 4.05 2.98
CA ARG A 229 -15.46 3.18 4.04
C ARG A 229 -16.99 3.11 4.11
N ARG A 230 -17.70 4.12 3.59
CA ARG A 230 -19.14 4.13 3.49
C ARG A 230 -19.70 2.95 2.68
N ASN A 231 -18.90 2.47 1.71
CA ASN A 231 -19.29 1.36 0.83
C ASN A 231 -18.46 0.08 1.07
N ASP A 232 -17.64 0.05 2.12
CA ASP A 232 -16.82 -1.12 2.46
C ASP A 232 -17.70 -2.17 3.17
N PRO A 233 -17.82 -3.41 2.65
CA PRO A 233 -18.66 -4.45 3.25
C PRO A 233 -18.31 -4.77 4.70
N ARG A 234 -17.05 -4.61 5.11
CA ARG A 234 -16.58 -4.86 6.49
C ARG A 234 -17.06 -3.82 7.49
N TYR A 235 -17.51 -2.65 7.01
CA TYR A 235 -18.03 -1.55 7.83
C TYR A 235 -19.57 -1.57 7.95
N GLN A 236 -20.25 -2.47 7.22
CA GLN A 236 -21.70 -2.53 7.15
C GLN A 236 -22.32 -3.37 8.27
N GLY A 237 -23.37 -2.84 8.91
CA GLY A 237 -24.29 -3.59 9.78
C GLY A 237 -23.61 -4.56 10.73
N ALA A 238 -24.05 -5.82 10.73
CA ALA A 238 -23.53 -6.88 11.60
C ALA A 238 -22.04 -7.21 11.39
N ASN A 239 -21.51 -6.98 10.17
CA ASN A 239 -20.08 -7.16 9.92
C ASN A 239 -19.25 -6.19 10.78
N PHE A 240 -19.70 -4.92 10.86
CA PHE A 240 -19.02 -3.93 11.72
C PHE A 240 -18.95 -4.39 13.16
N ASP A 241 -20.06 -4.87 13.72
CA ASP A 241 -20.12 -5.30 15.14
C ASP A 241 -19.20 -6.49 15.42
N ALA A 242 -19.24 -7.50 14.55
CA ALA A 242 -18.36 -8.67 14.66
C ALA A 242 -16.88 -8.27 14.59
N ASN A 243 -16.59 -7.38 13.67
CA ASN A 243 -15.25 -6.87 13.44
C ASN A 243 -14.73 -6.01 14.61
N MET A 244 -15.57 -5.20 15.22
CA MET A 244 -15.22 -4.43 16.43
C MET A 244 -14.90 -5.34 17.63
N GLN A 245 -15.59 -6.47 17.77
CA GLN A 245 -15.27 -7.48 18.78
C GLN A 245 -13.90 -8.12 18.52
N ALA A 246 -13.64 -8.51 17.26
CA ALA A 246 -12.36 -9.10 16.89
C ALA A 246 -11.18 -8.13 17.13
N ALA A 247 -11.36 -6.83 16.85
CA ALA A 247 -10.34 -5.80 17.11
C ALA A 247 -10.08 -5.54 18.61
N ALA A 248 -10.90 -6.05 19.54
CA ALA A 248 -10.72 -5.86 20.98
C ALA A 248 -9.37 -6.38 21.46
N ALA A 249 -8.93 -7.56 20.98
CA ALA A 249 -7.67 -8.17 21.36
C ALA A 249 -6.45 -7.27 21.03
N VAL A 250 -6.50 -6.54 19.91
CA VAL A 250 -5.45 -5.60 19.54
C VAL A 250 -5.42 -4.43 20.53
N ARG A 251 -6.59 -3.91 20.94
CA ARG A 251 -6.69 -2.83 21.93
C ARG A 251 -6.20 -3.25 23.31
N GLU A 252 -6.54 -4.47 23.74
CA GLU A 252 -6.10 -5.03 25.01
C GLU A 252 -4.57 -5.20 25.06
N LEU A 253 -3.98 -5.75 24.00
CA LEU A 253 -2.53 -5.87 23.92
C LEU A 253 -1.86 -4.49 23.91
N ALA A 254 -2.40 -3.56 23.14
CA ALA A 254 -1.89 -2.18 23.08
C ALA A 254 -1.86 -1.53 24.49
N ALA A 255 -2.95 -1.69 25.25
CA ALA A 255 -3.02 -1.17 26.64
C ALA A 255 -1.96 -1.83 27.54
N ARG A 256 -1.76 -3.15 27.46
CA ARG A 256 -0.73 -3.87 28.25
C ARG A 256 0.70 -3.43 27.89
N ARG A 257 0.95 -3.09 26.64
CA ARG A 257 2.28 -2.69 26.13
C ARG A 257 2.53 -1.18 26.18
N GLY A 258 1.57 -0.39 26.66
CA GLY A 258 1.65 1.08 26.69
C GLY A 258 1.77 1.69 25.30
N ALA A 259 1.18 1.03 24.29
CA ALA A 259 1.21 1.41 22.89
C ALA A 259 -0.19 1.72 22.37
N THR A 260 -0.29 2.25 21.14
CA THR A 260 -1.58 2.37 20.47
C THR A 260 -1.92 1.11 19.67
N PRO A 261 -3.22 0.85 19.38
CA PRO A 261 -3.62 -0.27 18.51
C PRO A 261 -2.95 -0.22 17.13
N ALA A 262 -2.78 0.96 16.56
CA ALA A 262 -2.07 1.16 15.29
C ALA A 262 -0.61 0.71 15.38
N GLN A 263 0.08 1.05 16.47
CA GLN A 263 1.46 0.63 16.70
C GLN A 263 1.57 -0.88 16.82
N VAL A 264 0.66 -1.53 17.54
CA VAL A 264 0.62 -3.00 17.67
C VAL A 264 0.40 -3.66 16.30
N ALA A 265 -0.56 -3.17 15.51
CA ALA A 265 -0.86 -3.73 14.20
C ALA A 265 0.30 -3.58 13.20
N LEU A 266 0.97 -2.43 13.19
CA LEU A 266 2.15 -2.20 12.35
C LEU A 266 3.36 -3.00 12.83
N SER A 267 3.60 -3.05 14.14
CA SER A 267 4.68 -3.85 14.73
C SER A 267 4.50 -5.34 14.42
N TRP A 268 3.27 -5.86 14.47
CA TRP A 268 2.98 -7.23 14.05
C TRP A 268 3.45 -7.51 12.62
N LEU A 269 3.13 -6.62 11.66
CA LEU A 269 3.62 -6.74 10.27
C LEU A 269 5.14 -6.71 10.19
N LEU A 270 5.79 -5.84 10.94
CA LEU A 270 7.24 -5.73 10.98
C LEU A 270 7.92 -6.99 11.53
N HIS A 271 7.24 -7.74 12.43
CA HIS A 271 7.72 -9.00 12.98
C HIS A 271 7.44 -10.23 12.09
N LYS A 272 6.59 -10.10 11.04
CA LYS A 272 6.32 -11.22 10.10
C LYS A 272 7.50 -11.51 9.18
N GLY A 273 8.43 -10.56 8.99
CA GLY A 273 9.65 -10.79 8.19
C GLY A 273 10.37 -9.50 7.81
N GLY A 274 11.68 -9.59 7.58
CA GLY A 274 12.50 -8.49 7.08
C GLY A 274 12.22 -8.12 5.61
N ASP A 275 11.51 -8.96 4.92
CA ASP A 275 11.04 -8.84 3.53
C ASP A 275 9.71 -8.07 3.39
N ILE A 276 9.14 -7.58 4.50
CA ILE A 276 7.82 -6.94 4.56
C ILE A 276 7.98 -5.46 4.94
N VAL A 277 7.48 -4.54 4.11
CA VAL A 277 7.54 -3.09 4.32
C VAL A 277 6.13 -2.49 4.19
N PRO A 278 5.38 -2.33 5.30
CA PRO A 278 4.04 -1.75 5.26
C PRO A 278 4.07 -0.25 4.92
N ILE A 279 3.01 0.19 4.23
CA ILE A 279 2.83 1.59 3.80
C ILE A 279 1.54 2.19 4.41
N PRO A 280 1.46 2.39 5.74
CA PRO A 280 0.31 3.05 6.33
C PRO A 280 0.09 4.43 5.71
N GLY A 281 -1.17 4.69 5.29
CA GLY A 281 -1.56 5.96 4.70
C GLY A 281 -1.96 6.98 5.77
N THR A 282 -1.42 8.19 5.68
CA THR A 282 -1.90 9.33 6.47
C THR A 282 -1.65 10.65 5.76
N LYS A 283 -2.50 11.64 6.04
CA LYS A 283 -2.36 13.04 5.60
C LYS A 283 -2.07 13.99 6.78
N ARG A 284 -1.68 13.45 7.96
CA ARG A 284 -1.46 14.22 9.21
C ARG A 284 -0.18 13.79 9.90
N ARG A 285 0.65 14.75 10.28
CA ARG A 285 1.94 14.51 10.96
C ARG A 285 1.80 13.69 12.24
N ARG A 286 0.80 13.95 13.07
CA ARG A 286 0.59 13.22 14.33
C ARG A 286 0.41 11.71 14.13
N TYR A 287 -0.34 11.30 13.08
CA TYR A 287 -0.54 9.89 12.78
C TYR A 287 0.69 9.27 12.10
N LEU A 288 1.45 10.06 11.34
CA LEU A 288 2.73 9.62 10.81
C LEU A 288 3.70 9.30 11.96
N GLU A 289 3.83 10.19 12.94
CA GLU A 289 4.72 10.01 14.10
C GLU A 289 4.29 8.80 14.93
N GLU A 290 3.00 8.60 15.14
CA GLU A 290 2.43 7.42 15.79
C GLU A 290 2.79 6.13 15.02
N ASN A 291 2.61 6.12 13.69
CA ASN A 291 2.94 4.97 12.86
C ASN A 291 4.43 4.64 12.86
N VAL A 292 5.30 5.65 12.79
CA VAL A 292 6.75 5.46 12.81
C VAL A 292 7.22 4.86 14.13
N ALA A 293 6.64 5.27 15.25
CA ALA A 293 6.97 4.72 16.56
C ALA A 293 6.63 3.21 16.69
N ALA A 294 5.81 2.66 15.81
CA ALA A 294 5.57 1.21 15.76
C ALA A 294 6.86 0.40 15.51
N ALA A 295 7.86 0.99 14.85
CA ALA A 295 9.13 0.32 14.58
C ALA A 295 10.01 0.13 15.84
N GLU A 296 9.71 0.83 16.92
CA GLU A 296 10.40 0.72 18.21
C GLU A 296 9.69 -0.27 19.16
N LEU A 297 8.43 -0.65 18.84
CA LEU A 297 7.66 -1.58 19.64
C LEU A 297 8.09 -3.01 19.34
N THR A 298 8.59 -3.70 20.37
CA THR A 298 8.92 -5.13 20.27
C THR A 298 7.74 -5.97 20.76
N LEU A 299 7.24 -6.84 19.90
CA LEU A 299 6.28 -7.89 20.24
C LEU A 299 7.04 -9.20 20.45
N ASP A 300 6.82 -9.86 21.60
CA ASP A 300 7.41 -11.16 21.84
C ASP A 300 6.60 -12.29 21.14
N ALA A 301 7.10 -13.52 21.24
CA ALA A 301 6.47 -14.68 20.60
C ALA A 301 5.06 -14.96 21.14
N GLU A 302 4.78 -14.61 22.40
CA GLU A 302 3.45 -14.76 23.01
C GLU A 302 2.48 -13.74 22.46
N ASP A 303 2.89 -12.46 22.36
CA ASP A 303 2.09 -11.40 21.74
C ASP A 303 1.69 -11.78 20.30
N MET A 304 2.68 -12.24 19.50
CA MET A 304 2.43 -12.66 18.12
C MET A 304 1.42 -13.82 18.05
N ARG A 305 1.55 -14.83 18.91
CA ARG A 305 0.59 -15.94 18.96
C ARG A 305 -0.80 -15.48 19.38
N GLN A 306 -0.92 -14.60 20.38
CA GLN A 306 -2.20 -14.05 20.84
C GLN A 306 -2.91 -13.26 19.73
N LEU A 307 -2.19 -12.41 18.99
CA LEU A 307 -2.73 -11.65 17.87
C LEU A 307 -3.16 -12.58 16.73
N ASP A 308 -2.34 -13.57 16.37
CA ASP A 308 -2.64 -14.53 15.32
C ASP A 308 -3.87 -15.39 15.65
N ALA A 309 -4.04 -15.78 16.91
CA ALA A 309 -5.19 -16.56 17.40
C ALA A 309 -6.48 -15.74 17.56
N ALA A 310 -6.35 -14.44 17.90
CA ALA A 310 -7.50 -13.56 18.09
C ALA A 310 -8.15 -13.16 16.76
N LEU A 311 -7.35 -13.04 15.70
CA LEU A 311 -7.77 -12.59 14.37
C LEU A 311 -7.40 -13.62 13.28
N PRO A 312 -7.87 -14.86 13.36
CA PRO A 312 -7.68 -15.78 12.25
C PRO A 312 -8.52 -15.33 11.04
N PRO A 313 -8.10 -15.66 9.80
CA PRO A 313 -8.71 -15.15 8.57
C PRO A 313 -10.21 -15.36 8.45
N ASP A 314 -10.74 -16.43 9.01
CA ASP A 314 -12.16 -16.82 8.99
C ASP A 314 -13.05 -16.02 9.97
N LYS A 315 -12.46 -15.28 10.91
CA LYS A 315 -13.21 -14.44 11.87
C LYS A 315 -13.47 -13.02 11.37
N VAL A 316 -12.83 -12.60 10.28
CA VAL A 316 -13.10 -11.29 9.71
C VAL A 316 -14.39 -11.31 8.92
N ALA A 317 -15.39 -10.57 9.40
CA ALA A 317 -16.71 -10.54 8.80
C ALA A 317 -16.76 -9.62 7.57
N GLY A 318 -17.37 -10.11 6.49
CA GLY A 318 -17.54 -9.41 5.22
C GLY A 318 -16.36 -9.57 4.26
N PRO A 319 -16.64 -9.52 2.96
CA PRO A 319 -15.61 -9.57 1.93
C PRO A 319 -14.75 -8.32 1.97
N ARG A 320 -13.51 -8.44 1.52
CA ARG A 320 -12.50 -7.38 1.48
C ARG A 320 -12.92 -6.19 0.61
N TYR A 321 -13.64 -6.46 -0.46
CA TYR A 321 -14.13 -5.50 -1.44
C TYR A 321 -15.55 -5.88 -1.88
N GLY A 322 -16.29 -4.92 -2.43
CA GLY A 322 -17.48 -5.21 -3.22
C GLY A 322 -17.11 -5.98 -4.51
N GLU A 323 -18.09 -6.64 -5.13
CA GLU A 323 -17.91 -7.56 -6.27
C GLU A 323 -17.08 -6.97 -7.41
N ARG A 324 -17.35 -5.72 -7.80
CA ARG A 324 -16.65 -5.04 -8.92
C ARG A 324 -15.14 -4.90 -8.64
N GLN A 325 -14.77 -4.61 -7.40
CA GLN A 325 -13.35 -4.45 -7.03
C GLN A 325 -12.67 -5.79 -6.80
N MET A 326 -13.43 -6.78 -6.26
CA MET A 326 -12.94 -8.16 -6.14
C MET A 326 -12.61 -8.79 -7.49
N ALA A 327 -13.36 -8.44 -8.54
CA ALA A 327 -13.07 -8.90 -9.92
C ALA A 327 -11.76 -8.36 -10.50
N GLN A 328 -11.15 -7.34 -9.88
CA GLN A 328 -9.85 -6.78 -10.27
C GLN A 328 -8.67 -7.36 -9.49
N VAL A 329 -8.93 -8.25 -8.55
CA VAL A 329 -7.90 -8.99 -7.82
C VAL A 329 -7.59 -10.27 -8.57
N ASP A 330 -6.37 -10.42 -8.99
CA ASP A 330 -5.89 -11.64 -9.64
C ASP A 330 -5.67 -12.75 -8.59
N ARG A 331 -6.16 -14.00 -8.88
CA ARG A 331 -6.20 -15.09 -7.90
C ARG A 331 -5.58 -16.38 -8.46
#